data_2074d298ae3d209087d9d8fe6149d9ec
#
_entry.id   2074d298ae3d209087d9d8fe6149d9ec
#
_cell.length_a   1.000
_cell.length_b   1.000
_cell.length_c   1.000
_cell.angle_alpha   90.00
_cell.angle_beta   90.00
_cell.angle_gamma   90.00
#
_symmetry.space_group_name_H-M   'P 1'
#
loop_
_entity.id
_entity.type
_entity.pdbx_description
1 polymer ?
#
loop_
_entity_poly.entity_id
_entity_poly.type
_entity_poly.pdbx_seq_one_letter_code
_entity_poly.pdbx_strand_id
1 'polypeptide(L)'
;LHSTSRRQRQMCIRDRYLSAVGLLARRGYEQYEISNFCRPGRASRHNSRYWTLAEYLGFGPGAHSDFGGERFALARDLDAYLAGHTVYSECSAPSARERETERVMLALRTTRGVAADTLPEAARRILRNCEAHGLAHLSGGFYALTPRGFLVSNAILVDLLETMEL
;
A
#
# COMPACT_ATOMS: atom_id res chain seq x y z
N LEU A 1 -18.75 -21.48 -19.75
CA LEU A 1 -17.85 -22.40 -19.00
C LEU A 1 -16.66 -21.71 -18.32
N HIS A 2 -16.30 -20.43 -18.67
CA HIS A 2 -15.15 -19.73 -18.08
C HIS A 2 -15.44 -18.98 -16.76
N SER A 3 -16.69 -18.70 -16.40
CA SER A 3 -17.04 -17.88 -15.23
C SER A 3 -16.93 -18.64 -13.90
N THR A 4 -17.28 -19.93 -13.88
CA THR A 4 -17.21 -20.78 -12.67
C THR A 4 -15.77 -21.05 -12.23
N SER A 5 -14.86 -21.31 -13.18
CA SER A 5 -13.45 -21.59 -12.86
C SER A 5 -12.72 -20.34 -12.29
N ARG A 6 -13.07 -19.14 -12.79
CA ARG A 6 -12.51 -17.87 -12.27
C ARG A 6 -13.00 -17.59 -10.86
N ARG A 7 -14.28 -17.81 -10.57
CA ARG A 7 -14.88 -17.64 -9.26
C ARG A 7 -14.31 -18.62 -8.22
N GLN A 8 -14.15 -19.89 -8.60
CA GLN A 8 -13.52 -20.90 -7.75
C GLN A 8 -12.06 -20.58 -7.47
N ARG A 9 -11.29 -20.09 -8.46
CA ARG A 9 -9.89 -19.68 -8.26
C ARG A 9 -9.78 -18.48 -7.31
N GLN A 10 -10.64 -17.48 -7.43
CA GLN A 10 -10.68 -16.33 -6.51
C GLN A 10 -11.04 -16.74 -5.08
N MET A 11 -12.00 -17.66 -4.89
CA MET A 11 -12.30 -18.23 -3.57
C MET A 11 -11.09 -18.94 -2.97
N CYS A 12 -10.37 -19.75 -3.75
CA CYS A 12 -9.17 -20.43 -3.27
C CYS A 12 -8.05 -19.45 -2.86
N ILE A 13 -7.85 -18.37 -3.60
CA ILE A 13 -6.83 -17.34 -3.26
C ILE A 13 -7.20 -16.65 -1.95
N ARG A 14 -8.44 -16.22 -1.80
CA ARG A 14 -8.95 -15.59 -0.58
C ARG A 14 -8.77 -16.51 0.64
N ASP A 15 -9.19 -17.75 0.52
CA ASP A 15 -9.16 -18.70 1.64
C ASP A 15 -7.72 -19.06 2.04
N ARG A 16 -6.82 -19.18 1.06
CA ARG A 16 -5.38 -19.37 1.31
C ARG A 16 -4.77 -18.17 2.03
N TYR A 17 -5.09 -16.95 1.60
CA TYR A 17 -4.60 -15.75 2.25
C TYR A 17 -5.06 -15.67 3.71
N LEU A 18 -6.35 -15.81 3.99
CA LEU A 18 -6.88 -15.77 5.35
C LEU A 18 -6.34 -16.91 6.22
N SER A 19 -6.15 -18.09 5.64
CA SER A 19 -5.51 -19.23 6.34
C SER A 19 -4.06 -18.93 6.68
N ALA A 20 -3.31 -18.31 5.77
CA ALA A 20 -1.92 -17.88 5.99
C ALA A 20 -1.83 -16.83 7.10
N VAL A 21 -2.68 -15.80 7.08
CA VAL A 21 -2.78 -14.79 8.13
C VAL A 21 -3.01 -15.45 9.49
N GLY A 22 -4.01 -16.35 9.60
CA GLY A 22 -4.32 -17.05 10.84
C GLY A 22 -3.21 -17.97 11.31
N LEU A 23 -2.53 -18.67 10.39
CA LEU A 23 -1.41 -19.54 10.71
C LEU A 23 -0.22 -18.73 11.26
N LEU A 24 0.14 -17.65 10.60
CA LEU A 24 1.26 -16.79 10.99
C LEU A 24 1.00 -16.13 12.35
N ALA A 25 -0.23 -15.65 12.58
CA ALA A 25 -0.63 -15.11 13.88
C ALA A 25 -0.44 -16.13 15.02
N ARG A 26 -0.88 -17.38 14.83
CA ARG A 26 -0.68 -18.46 15.81
C ARG A 26 0.80 -18.81 16.04
N ARG A 27 1.67 -18.44 15.11
CA ARG A 27 3.14 -18.64 15.22
C ARG A 27 3.86 -17.41 15.75
N GLY A 28 3.12 -16.36 16.22
CA GLY A 28 3.66 -15.14 16.81
C GLY A 28 4.18 -14.14 15.77
N TYR A 29 3.67 -14.20 14.54
CA TYR A 29 3.92 -13.18 13.53
C TYR A 29 2.73 -12.25 13.43
N GLU A 30 3.02 -10.96 13.29
CA GLU A 30 2.06 -9.89 13.07
C GLU A 30 2.12 -9.45 11.60
N GLN A 31 0.97 -9.29 10.98
CA GLN A 31 0.89 -8.61 9.71
C GLN A 31 1.15 -7.13 9.95
N TYR A 32 2.05 -6.48 9.20
CA TYR A 32 2.30 -5.04 9.31
C TYR A 32 1.89 -4.27 8.05
N GLU A 33 1.72 -4.96 6.93
CA GLU A 33 1.13 -4.43 5.70
C GLU A 33 0.49 -5.57 4.89
N ILE A 34 -0.13 -5.25 3.77
CA ILE A 34 -0.99 -6.15 2.99
C ILE A 34 -0.38 -7.52 2.66
N SER A 35 0.94 -7.62 2.46
CA SER A 35 1.63 -8.83 1.99
C SER A 35 2.66 -9.38 2.96
N ASN A 36 3.12 -8.60 3.93
CA ASN A 36 4.26 -8.97 4.76
C ASN A 36 3.91 -9.10 6.24
N PHE A 37 4.64 -9.99 6.88
CA PHE A 37 4.49 -10.35 8.29
C PHE A 37 5.85 -10.28 8.98
N CYS A 38 5.86 -9.98 10.26
CA CYS A 38 7.08 -9.92 11.06
C CYS A 38 6.83 -10.40 12.48
N ARG A 39 7.88 -10.68 13.23
CA ARG A 39 7.77 -10.78 14.69
C ARG A 39 7.55 -9.38 15.28
N PRO A 40 6.92 -9.25 16.45
CA PRO A 40 6.68 -7.95 17.09
C PRO A 40 7.92 -7.06 17.10
N GLY A 41 7.78 -5.82 16.63
CA GLY A 41 8.86 -4.85 16.54
C GLY A 41 9.92 -5.12 15.47
N ARG A 42 9.71 -6.10 14.56
CA ARG A 42 10.67 -6.49 13.51
C ARG A 42 10.16 -6.22 12.09
N ALA A 43 9.26 -5.26 11.91
CA ALA A 43 8.86 -4.82 10.58
C ALA A 43 10.07 -4.36 9.75
N SER A 44 10.07 -4.67 8.44
CA SER A 44 11.13 -4.25 7.55
C SER A 44 11.21 -2.72 7.49
N ARG A 45 12.31 -2.15 7.97
CA ARG A 45 12.55 -0.70 7.93
C ARG A 45 12.60 -0.18 6.51
N HIS A 46 13.20 -0.93 5.59
CA HIS A 46 13.28 -0.57 4.18
C HIS A 46 11.88 -0.54 3.56
N ASN A 47 11.10 -1.61 3.72
CA ASN A 47 9.76 -1.70 3.17
C ASN A 47 8.82 -0.62 3.76
N SER A 48 8.95 -0.33 5.05
CA SER A 48 8.16 0.70 5.72
C SER A 48 8.39 2.11 5.17
N ARG A 49 9.57 2.40 4.59
CA ARG A 49 9.84 3.70 3.95
C ARG A 49 8.89 3.96 2.79
N TYR A 50 8.64 2.96 1.95
CA TYR A 50 7.69 3.10 0.84
C TYR A 50 6.28 3.37 1.33
N TRP A 51 5.83 2.65 2.36
CA TRP A 51 4.49 2.82 2.92
C TRP A 51 4.27 4.17 3.62
N THR A 52 5.32 4.83 4.05
CA THR A 52 5.27 6.13 4.73
C THR A 52 5.66 7.30 3.85
N LEU A 53 5.93 7.08 2.56
CA LEU A 53 6.47 8.10 1.63
C LEU A 53 7.76 8.75 2.16
N ALA A 54 8.57 8.01 2.91
CA ALA A 54 9.87 8.51 3.35
C ALA A 54 10.85 8.53 2.17
N GLU A 55 11.63 9.58 2.08
CA GLU A 55 12.62 9.73 1.03
C GLU A 55 13.59 8.56 0.94
N TYR A 56 13.93 8.17 -0.27
CA TYR A 56 14.90 7.12 -0.56
C TYR A 56 15.63 7.38 -1.88
N LEU A 57 16.84 6.87 -1.97
CA LEU A 57 17.66 6.84 -3.18
C LEU A 57 17.87 5.40 -3.61
N GLY A 58 17.56 5.12 -4.88
CA GLY A 58 17.86 3.85 -5.54
C GLY A 58 19.18 3.93 -6.31
N PHE A 59 19.93 2.85 -6.31
CA PHE A 59 21.21 2.75 -6.99
C PHE A 59 21.17 1.63 -8.02
N GLY A 60 21.71 1.89 -9.19
CA GLY A 60 21.81 0.94 -10.29
C GLY A 60 20.80 1.15 -11.41
N PRO A 61 20.96 0.45 -12.55
CA PRO A 61 20.07 0.56 -13.70
C PRO A 61 18.62 0.21 -13.33
N GLY A 62 17.67 1.06 -13.71
CA GLY A 62 16.26 0.90 -13.42
C GLY A 62 15.86 1.19 -11.98
N ALA A 63 16.77 1.68 -11.15
CA ALA A 63 16.44 2.05 -9.77
C ALA A 63 15.61 3.33 -9.71
N HIS A 64 14.57 3.30 -8.88
CA HIS A 64 13.71 4.45 -8.61
C HIS A 64 14.16 5.15 -7.34
N SER A 65 13.95 6.45 -7.29
CA SER A 65 14.20 7.32 -6.15
C SER A 65 13.00 8.24 -5.90
N ASP A 66 12.81 8.59 -4.64
CA ASP A 66 11.90 9.66 -4.21
C ASP A 66 12.67 10.51 -3.21
N PHE A 67 13.22 11.63 -3.66
CA PHE A 67 14.14 12.44 -2.87
C PHE A 67 14.07 13.91 -3.25
N GLY A 68 14.15 14.80 -2.27
CA GLY A 68 14.12 16.25 -2.50
C GLY A 68 12.81 16.76 -3.13
N GLY A 69 11.70 16.04 -2.95
CA GLY A 69 10.41 16.37 -3.55
C GLY A 69 10.23 15.85 -4.98
N GLU A 70 11.25 15.26 -5.58
CA GLU A 70 11.23 14.71 -6.93
C GLU A 70 11.25 13.18 -6.93
N ARG A 71 10.62 12.59 -7.95
CA ARG A 71 10.74 11.18 -8.28
C ARG A 71 11.48 11.02 -9.57
N PHE A 72 12.43 10.13 -9.57
CA PHE A 72 13.20 9.83 -10.76
C PHE A 72 13.59 8.35 -10.80
N ALA A 73 13.79 7.84 -12.01
CA ALA A 73 14.30 6.51 -12.25
C ALA A 73 15.49 6.56 -13.17
N LEU A 74 16.50 5.74 -12.88
CA LEU A 74 17.63 5.54 -13.80
C LEU A 74 17.21 4.64 -14.96
N ALA A 75 17.72 4.92 -16.14
CA ALA A 75 17.50 4.07 -17.30
C ALA A 75 17.99 2.62 -17.03
N ARG A 76 17.33 1.64 -17.63
CA ARG A 76 17.73 0.22 -17.54
C ARG A 76 18.85 -0.10 -18.52
N ASP A 77 19.89 0.72 -18.53
CA ASP A 77 21.06 0.59 -19.38
C ASP A 77 22.28 0.32 -18.49
N LEU A 78 22.71 -0.94 -18.46
CA LEU A 78 23.84 -1.37 -17.65
C LEU A 78 25.16 -0.81 -18.19
N ASP A 79 25.32 -0.77 -19.51
CA ASP A 79 26.58 -0.33 -20.14
C ASP A 79 26.80 1.17 -19.91
N ALA A 80 25.75 1.97 -20.09
CA ALA A 80 25.79 3.39 -19.76
C ALA A 80 26.08 3.62 -18.27
N TYR A 81 25.44 2.86 -17.40
CA TYR A 81 25.65 2.97 -15.95
C TYR A 81 27.11 2.63 -15.56
N LEU A 82 27.68 1.54 -16.10
CA LEU A 82 29.07 1.13 -15.86
C LEU A 82 30.08 2.14 -16.44
N ALA A 83 29.73 2.82 -17.53
CA ALA A 83 30.51 3.92 -18.09
C ALA A 83 30.42 5.23 -17.28
N GLY A 84 29.64 5.24 -16.18
CA GLY A 84 29.45 6.42 -15.32
C GLY A 84 28.44 7.42 -15.87
N HIS A 85 27.66 7.05 -16.89
CA HIS A 85 26.63 7.92 -17.43
C HIS A 85 25.34 7.82 -16.61
N THR A 86 24.88 8.95 -16.04
CA THR A 86 23.60 9.04 -15.37
C THR A 86 22.51 9.42 -16.37
N VAL A 87 21.75 8.44 -16.80
CA VAL A 87 20.62 8.63 -17.72
C VAL A 87 19.32 8.38 -16.97
N TYR A 88 18.44 9.38 -16.96
CA TYR A 88 17.11 9.25 -16.33
C TYR A 88 16.09 8.77 -17.38
N SER A 89 15.26 7.79 -17.01
CA SER A 89 14.12 7.33 -17.81
C SER A 89 12.82 8.04 -17.42
N GLU A 90 12.75 8.47 -16.18
CA GLU A 90 11.57 9.14 -15.60
C GLU A 90 12.05 10.24 -14.67
N CYS A 91 11.33 11.36 -14.66
CA CYS A 91 11.49 12.43 -13.69
C CYS A 91 10.15 13.15 -13.52
N SER A 92 9.70 13.32 -12.28
CA SER A 92 8.46 14.02 -11.96
C SER A 92 8.56 14.67 -10.59
N ALA A 93 7.79 15.76 -10.40
CA ALA A 93 7.62 16.43 -9.13
C ALA A 93 6.14 16.37 -8.72
N PRO A 94 5.70 15.33 -7.98
CA PRO A 94 4.31 15.19 -7.57
C PRO A 94 3.84 16.41 -6.76
N SER A 95 2.67 16.91 -7.07
CA SER A 95 2.01 18.00 -6.33
C SER A 95 1.69 17.58 -4.88
N ALA A 96 1.45 18.53 -4.01
CA ALA A 96 1.04 18.26 -2.64
C ALA A 96 -0.25 17.41 -2.56
N ARG A 97 -1.19 17.62 -3.50
CA ARG A 97 -2.43 16.87 -3.61
C ARG A 97 -2.17 15.41 -4.01
N GLU A 98 -1.34 15.17 -5.01
CA GLU A 98 -0.95 13.82 -5.42
C GLU A 98 -0.25 13.08 -4.29
N ARG A 99 0.65 13.76 -3.55
CA ARG A 99 1.32 13.21 -2.37
C ARG A 99 0.34 12.84 -1.27
N GLU A 100 -0.68 13.68 -1.02
CA GLU A 100 -1.69 13.39 0.01
C GLU A 100 -2.57 12.20 -0.38
N THR A 101 -3.03 12.15 -1.62
CA THR A 101 -3.79 11.05 -2.18
C THR A 101 -3.03 9.74 -2.07
N GLU A 102 -1.77 9.74 -2.45
CA GLU A 102 -0.90 8.56 -2.35
C GLU A 102 -0.65 8.15 -0.89
N ARG A 103 -0.48 9.11 0.03
CA ARG A 103 -0.33 8.83 1.45
C ARG A 103 -1.51 8.05 1.99
N VAL A 104 -2.73 8.45 1.68
CA VAL A 104 -3.94 7.73 2.08
C VAL A 104 -3.96 6.32 1.49
N MET A 105 -3.65 6.20 0.19
CA MET A 105 -3.63 4.92 -0.51
C MET A 105 -2.60 3.95 0.09
N LEU A 106 -1.40 4.42 0.41
CA LEU A 106 -0.35 3.59 1.00
C LEU A 106 -0.62 3.27 2.46
N ALA A 107 -1.10 4.24 3.24
CA ALA A 107 -1.44 4.04 4.65
C ALA A 107 -2.50 2.95 4.84
N LEU A 108 -3.54 2.92 3.99
CA LEU A 108 -4.58 1.88 4.03
C LEU A 108 -4.10 0.49 3.58
N ARG A 109 -2.91 0.36 3.04
CA ARG A 109 -2.26 -0.93 2.79
C ARG A 109 -1.42 -1.43 3.96
N THR A 110 -1.33 -0.64 5.03
CA THR A 110 -0.68 -1.03 6.28
C THR A 110 -1.70 -1.30 7.38
N THR A 111 -1.31 -2.07 8.39
CA THR A 111 -2.15 -2.33 9.56
C THR A 111 -2.24 -1.13 10.51
N ARG A 112 -1.37 -0.12 10.35
CA ARG A 112 -1.48 1.15 11.06
C ARG A 112 -2.65 1.98 10.52
N GLY A 113 -2.85 1.95 9.20
CA GLY A 113 -3.90 2.71 8.55
C GLY A 113 -3.64 4.21 8.46
N VAL A 114 -4.70 4.98 8.23
CA VAL A 114 -4.72 6.42 8.01
C VAL A 114 -5.43 7.14 9.15
N ALA A 115 -4.93 8.31 9.55
CA ALA A 115 -5.56 9.11 10.59
C ALA A 115 -6.93 9.63 10.13
N ALA A 116 -7.95 9.42 10.95
CA ALA A 116 -9.35 9.71 10.58
C ALA A 116 -9.60 11.23 10.40
N ASP A 117 -8.89 12.06 11.14
CA ASP A 117 -8.99 13.53 11.11
C ASP A 117 -8.40 14.15 9.84
N THR A 118 -7.49 13.44 9.16
CA THR A 118 -6.91 13.90 7.88
C THR A 118 -7.82 13.61 6.69
N LEU A 119 -8.86 12.81 6.86
CA LEU A 119 -9.76 12.39 5.78
C LEU A 119 -10.96 13.32 5.63
N PRO A 120 -11.41 13.60 4.40
CA PRO A 120 -12.69 14.28 4.16
C PRO A 120 -13.85 13.42 4.68
N GLU A 121 -14.99 14.06 5.00
CA GLU A 121 -16.15 13.36 5.56
C GLU A 121 -16.70 12.27 4.62
N ALA A 122 -16.66 12.51 3.31
CA ALA A 122 -17.07 11.51 2.32
C ALA A 122 -16.23 10.22 2.43
N ALA A 123 -14.92 10.34 2.54
CA ALA A 123 -14.01 9.21 2.72
C ALA A 123 -14.25 8.48 4.07
N ARG A 124 -14.45 9.24 5.14
CA ARG A 124 -14.80 8.67 6.46
C ARG A 124 -16.10 7.88 6.41
N ARG A 125 -17.10 8.34 5.66
CA ARG A 125 -18.38 7.63 5.49
C ARG A 125 -18.16 6.27 4.81
N ILE A 126 -17.32 6.20 3.77
CA ILE A 126 -16.96 4.94 3.11
C ILE A 126 -16.29 3.98 4.10
N LEU A 127 -15.33 4.47 4.89
CA LEU A 127 -14.62 3.63 5.85
C LEU A 127 -15.51 3.16 7.00
N ARG A 128 -16.47 3.97 7.48
CA ARG A 128 -17.49 3.51 8.43
C ARG A 128 -18.37 2.41 7.84
N ASN A 129 -18.73 2.52 6.56
CA ASN A 129 -19.46 1.44 5.90
C ASN A 129 -18.59 0.16 5.79
N CYS A 130 -17.32 0.29 5.47
CA CYS A 130 -16.38 -0.83 5.49
C CYS A 130 -16.26 -1.47 6.89
N GLU A 131 -16.26 -0.66 7.95
CA GLU A 131 -16.22 -1.13 9.34
C GLU A 131 -17.48 -1.92 9.69
N ALA A 132 -18.66 -1.42 9.33
CA ALA A 132 -19.93 -2.14 9.54
C ALA A 132 -19.95 -3.53 8.87
N HIS A 133 -19.17 -3.73 7.82
CA HIS A 133 -19.02 -5.01 7.11
C HIS A 133 -17.77 -5.82 7.52
N GLY A 134 -17.04 -5.37 8.54
CA GLY A 134 -15.83 -6.03 9.03
C GLY A 134 -14.64 -5.98 8.06
N LEU A 135 -14.60 -4.99 7.16
CA LEU A 135 -13.53 -4.75 6.20
C LEU A 135 -12.52 -3.71 6.69
N ALA A 136 -12.92 -2.86 7.63
CA ALA A 136 -12.07 -1.86 8.28
C ALA A 136 -12.34 -1.86 9.79
N HIS A 137 -11.52 -1.15 10.53
CA HIS A 137 -11.75 -0.81 11.93
C HIS A 137 -11.17 0.57 12.23
N LEU A 138 -11.78 1.26 13.20
CA LEU A 138 -11.26 2.50 13.76
C LEU A 138 -10.66 2.21 15.14
N SER A 139 -9.38 2.50 15.30
CA SER A 139 -8.69 2.31 16.58
C SER A 139 -7.67 3.43 16.79
N GLY A 140 -7.64 4.02 17.99
CA GLY A 140 -6.71 5.10 18.32
C GLY A 140 -6.76 6.32 17.40
N GLY A 141 -7.91 6.57 16.74
CA GLY A 141 -8.08 7.65 15.76
C GLY A 141 -7.61 7.30 14.35
N PHE A 142 -7.25 6.03 14.08
CA PHE A 142 -6.81 5.57 12.76
C PHE A 142 -7.80 4.56 12.18
N TYR A 143 -8.16 4.74 10.91
CA TYR A 143 -8.84 3.72 10.12
C TYR A 143 -7.81 2.79 9.49
N ALA A 144 -7.94 1.49 9.71
CA ALA A 144 -7.13 0.47 9.06
C ALA A 144 -8.00 -0.64 8.47
N LEU A 145 -7.56 -1.24 7.37
CA LEU A 145 -8.25 -2.38 6.78
C LEU A 145 -7.95 -3.65 7.57
N THR A 146 -8.96 -4.49 7.71
CA THR A 146 -8.80 -5.85 8.24
C THR A 146 -8.16 -6.76 7.19
N PRO A 147 -7.71 -7.98 7.53
CA PRO A 147 -7.29 -8.96 6.53
C PRO A 147 -8.35 -9.25 5.45
N ARG A 148 -9.65 -9.17 5.80
CA ARG A 148 -10.74 -9.26 4.83
C ARG A 148 -10.82 -8.02 3.94
N GLY A 149 -10.59 -6.84 4.51
CA GLY A 149 -10.54 -5.57 3.78
C GLY A 149 -9.36 -5.54 2.78
N PHE A 150 -8.20 -6.07 3.14
CA PHE A 150 -7.07 -6.16 2.23
C PHE A 150 -7.38 -6.93 0.94
N LEU A 151 -8.23 -7.96 1.00
CA LEU A 151 -8.65 -8.72 -0.18
C LEU A 151 -9.46 -7.92 -1.20
N VAL A 152 -10.08 -6.84 -0.77
CA VAL A 152 -10.92 -5.95 -1.60
C VAL A 152 -10.39 -4.52 -1.58
N SER A 153 -9.16 -4.31 -1.11
CA SER A 153 -8.55 -3.00 -0.91
C SER A 153 -8.57 -2.12 -2.16
N ASN A 154 -8.36 -2.70 -3.35
CA ASN A 154 -8.37 -1.92 -4.58
C ASN A 154 -9.75 -1.29 -4.86
N ALA A 155 -10.85 -2.00 -4.59
CA ALA A 155 -12.20 -1.43 -4.74
C ALA A 155 -12.43 -0.32 -3.71
N ILE A 156 -12.08 -0.56 -2.43
CA ILE A 156 -12.20 0.44 -1.38
C ILE A 156 -11.38 1.69 -1.71
N LEU A 157 -10.16 1.51 -2.24
CA LEU A 157 -9.28 2.63 -2.60
C LEU A 157 -9.84 3.43 -3.77
N VAL A 158 -10.42 2.80 -4.80
CA VAL A 158 -11.07 3.51 -5.90
C VAL A 158 -12.18 4.42 -5.38
N ASP A 159 -13.11 3.86 -4.59
CA ASP A 159 -14.22 4.62 -4.02
C ASP A 159 -13.73 5.79 -3.14
N LEU A 160 -12.64 5.59 -2.39
CA LEU A 160 -12.04 6.64 -1.55
C LEU A 160 -11.38 7.74 -2.39
N LEU A 161 -10.61 7.37 -3.39
CA LEU A 161 -9.87 8.32 -4.23
C LEU A 161 -10.82 9.24 -4.99
N GLU A 162 -11.96 8.73 -5.47
CA GLU A 162 -13.01 9.55 -6.09
C GLU A 162 -13.52 10.65 -5.15
N THR A 163 -13.51 10.43 -3.82
CA THR A 163 -13.90 11.48 -2.85
C THR A 163 -12.81 12.48 -2.55
N MET A 164 -11.57 12.20 -2.93
CA MET A 164 -10.41 13.06 -2.70
C MET A 164 -10.08 13.91 -3.94
N GLU A 165 -10.60 13.55 -5.10
CA GLU A 165 -10.44 14.30 -6.33
C GLU A 165 -11.42 15.49 -6.47
N LEU A 166 -12.46 15.53 -5.64
CA LEU A 166 -13.45 16.61 -5.56
C LEU A 166 -13.03 17.66 -4.53
#